data_77803261b3baed84d31241c7ebfb930b
#
_entry.id   77803261b3baed84d31241c7ebfb930b
#
_cell.length_a   1.000
_cell.length_b   1.000
_cell.length_c   1.000
_cell.angle_alpha   90.00
_cell.angle_beta   90.00
_cell.angle_gamma   90.00
#
_symmetry.space_group_name_H-M   'P 1'
#
loop_
_entity.id
_entity.type
_entity.pdbx_description
1 polymer ?
#
loop_
_entity_poly.entity_id
_entity_poly.type
_entity_poly.pdbx_seq_one_letter_code
_entity_poly.pdbx_strand_id
1 'polypeptide(L)'
;PSGIISVNLVIFLGVVFMLAGLVCVIWINTSALVFVLCLAGSIIWYNYIHKNITWSPLIMGLCRLFLYLLAGAISFNSVDISVLIGGVMLWGYIVGLSNIAKNEATGGRINSWPCWLLFLPVVYTFSLLIFFSSDFSISVGLIFSLIIYLIWIIRSLLYSLYSKSPNYGKTVSGLLAGIVLFDLVLIAIDGSQFFIIFIIFFTLSLLFQRYIPAT
;
A
#
# COMPACT_ATOMS: atom_id res chain seq x y z
N PRO A 1 10.65 -17.76 -14.52
CA PRO A 1 9.64 -18.76 -14.12
C PRO A 1 10.16 -20.15 -14.47
N SER A 2 10.25 -20.99 -13.44
CA SER A 2 10.82 -22.35 -13.56
C SER A 2 9.96 -23.32 -14.40
N GLY A 3 8.79 -22.91 -14.90
CA GLY A 3 7.90 -23.75 -15.68
C GLY A 3 7.23 -24.91 -14.90
N ILE A 4 7.42 -24.97 -13.58
CA ILE A 4 6.90 -26.05 -12.72
C ILE A 4 5.38 -26.04 -12.68
N ILE A 5 4.75 -24.86 -12.80
CA ILE A 5 3.30 -24.71 -12.77
C ILE A 5 2.82 -24.22 -14.14
N SER A 6 1.78 -24.86 -14.69
CA SER A 6 1.22 -24.45 -15.97
C SER A 6 0.48 -23.11 -15.86
N VAL A 7 0.61 -22.26 -16.88
CA VAL A 7 -0.03 -20.94 -16.94
C VAL A 7 -1.55 -21.06 -16.80
N ASN A 8 -2.14 -22.07 -17.40
CA ASN A 8 -3.59 -22.33 -17.33
C ASN A 8 -4.06 -22.58 -15.90
N LEU A 9 -3.28 -23.32 -15.10
CA LEU A 9 -3.61 -23.55 -13.68
C LEU A 9 -3.56 -22.25 -12.88
N VAL A 10 -2.55 -21.40 -13.11
CA VAL A 10 -2.42 -20.10 -12.44
C VAL A 10 -3.61 -19.19 -12.77
N ILE A 11 -4.00 -19.11 -14.05
CA ILE A 11 -5.17 -18.33 -14.49
C ILE A 11 -6.44 -18.88 -13.86
N PHE A 12 -6.64 -20.20 -13.90
CA PHE A 12 -7.80 -20.86 -13.31
C PHE A 12 -7.93 -20.54 -11.82
N LEU A 13 -6.86 -20.72 -11.05
CA LEU A 13 -6.85 -20.39 -9.61
C LEU A 13 -7.13 -18.90 -9.36
N GLY A 14 -6.54 -18.00 -10.16
CA GLY A 14 -6.79 -16.57 -10.07
C GLY A 14 -8.26 -16.21 -10.28
N VAL A 15 -8.90 -16.81 -11.29
CA VAL A 15 -10.34 -16.62 -11.56
C VAL A 15 -11.19 -17.17 -10.44
N VAL A 16 -10.89 -18.38 -9.95
CA VAL A 16 -11.64 -19.02 -8.84
C VAL A 16 -11.57 -18.15 -7.58
N PHE A 17 -10.39 -17.67 -7.18
CA PHE A 17 -10.26 -16.80 -6.00
C PHE A 17 -10.96 -15.45 -6.18
N MET A 18 -10.91 -14.89 -7.39
CA MET A 18 -11.59 -13.62 -7.69
C MET A 18 -13.13 -13.78 -7.61
N LEU A 19 -13.67 -14.87 -8.15
CA LEU A 19 -15.11 -15.18 -8.05
C LEU A 19 -15.52 -15.47 -6.60
N ALA A 20 -14.73 -16.24 -5.86
CA ALA A 20 -14.97 -16.50 -4.44
C ALA A 20 -15.01 -15.21 -3.63
N GLY A 21 -14.04 -14.29 -3.85
CA GLY A 21 -14.04 -12.98 -3.22
C GLY A 21 -15.28 -12.15 -3.55
N LEU A 22 -15.72 -12.15 -4.82
CA LEU A 22 -16.94 -11.47 -5.26
C LEU A 22 -18.18 -12.01 -4.55
N VAL A 23 -18.33 -13.35 -4.48
CA VAL A 23 -19.46 -14.02 -3.78
C VAL A 23 -19.45 -13.64 -2.30
N CYS A 24 -18.29 -13.65 -1.64
CA CYS A 24 -18.19 -13.26 -0.23
C CYS A 24 -18.65 -11.82 -0.01
N VAL A 25 -18.25 -10.87 -0.88
CA VAL A 25 -18.66 -9.46 -0.77
C VAL A 25 -20.17 -9.30 -0.97
N ILE A 26 -20.76 -9.97 -1.97
CA ILE A 26 -22.21 -9.94 -2.20
C ILE A 26 -22.97 -10.45 -0.97
N TRP A 27 -22.44 -11.49 -0.33
CA TRP A 27 -23.09 -12.09 0.84
C TRP A 27 -23.01 -11.20 2.09
N ILE A 28 -21.91 -10.45 2.25
CA ILE A 28 -21.72 -9.58 3.40
C ILE A 28 -22.44 -8.25 3.21
N ASN A 29 -22.22 -7.59 2.06
CA ASN A 29 -22.76 -6.25 1.81
C ASN A 29 -22.83 -5.92 0.31
N THR A 30 -24.03 -5.87 -0.23
CA THR A 30 -24.26 -5.55 -1.65
C THR A 30 -23.88 -4.12 -2.03
N SER A 31 -23.87 -3.16 -1.09
CA SER A 31 -23.45 -1.78 -1.38
C SER A 31 -21.97 -1.67 -1.74
N ALA A 32 -21.16 -2.65 -1.32
CA ALA A 32 -19.74 -2.73 -1.64
C ALA A 32 -19.45 -3.32 -3.04
N LEU A 33 -20.48 -3.77 -3.79
CA LEU A 33 -20.34 -4.43 -5.08
C LEU A 33 -19.58 -3.58 -6.11
N VAL A 34 -19.85 -2.28 -6.17
CA VAL A 34 -19.18 -1.37 -7.10
C VAL A 34 -17.65 -1.38 -6.87
N PHE A 35 -17.22 -1.35 -5.62
CA PHE A 35 -15.79 -1.30 -5.28
C PHE A 35 -15.07 -2.61 -5.58
N VAL A 36 -15.72 -3.77 -5.34
CA VAL A 36 -15.10 -5.07 -5.68
C VAL A 36 -15.03 -5.28 -7.20
N LEU A 37 -16.00 -4.79 -7.98
CA LEU A 37 -15.94 -4.81 -9.44
C LEU A 37 -14.84 -3.89 -9.97
N CYS A 38 -14.70 -2.68 -9.43
CA CYS A 38 -13.61 -1.76 -9.77
C CYS A 38 -12.25 -2.36 -9.41
N LEU A 39 -12.14 -3.02 -8.26
CA LEU A 39 -10.92 -3.73 -7.84
C LEU A 39 -10.57 -4.85 -8.83
N ALA A 40 -11.53 -5.73 -9.16
CA ALA A 40 -11.34 -6.82 -10.11
C ALA A 40 -10.94 -6.30 -11.49
N GLY A 41 -11.63 -5.26 -11.99
CA GLY A 41 -11.30 -4.59 -13.25
C GLY A 41 -9.88 -4.01 -13.25
N SER A 42 -9.46 -3.36 -12.15
CA SER A 42 -8.12 -2.81 -12.01
C SER A 42 -7.05 -3.89 -12.01
N ILE A 43 -7.30 -5.04 -11.35
CA ILE A 43 -6.38 -6.20 -11.32
C ILE A 43 -6.23 -6.78 -12.73
N ILE A 44 -7.33 -7.00 -13.45
CA ILE A 44 -7.31 -7.53 -14.81
C ILE A 44 -6.57 -6.56 -15.73
N TRP A 45 -6.90 -5.28 -15.65
CA TRP A 45 -6.26 -4.23 -16.45
C TRP A 45 -4.77 -4.13 -16.19
N TYR A 46 -4.35 -4.12 -14.91
CA TYR A 46 -2.94 -4.13 -14.55
C TYR A 46 -2.20 -5.34 -15.15
N ASN A 47 -2.73 -6.54 -14.99
CA ASN A 47 -2.10 -7.76 -15.51
C ASN A 47 -1.95 -7.76 -17.03
N TYR A 48 -2.91 -7.16 -17.73
CA TYR A 48 -2.88 -7.07 -19.19
C TYR A 48 -1.82 -6.10 -19.71
N ILE A 49 -1.65 -4.92 -19.08
CA ILE A 49 -0.87 -3.82 -19.64
C ILE A 49 0.47 -3.58 -18.95
N HIS A 50 0.73 -4.14 -17.76
CA HIS A 50 1.88 -3.77 -16.92
C HIS A 50 3.25 -3.91 -17.61
N LYS A 51 3.37 -4.81 -18.59
CA LYS A 51 4.62 -5.03 -19.36
C LYS A 51 4.84 -3.98 -20.46
N ASN A 52 3.77 -3.38 -20.98
CA ASN A 52 3.81 -2.57 -22.19
C ASN A 52 3.73 -1.06 -21.90
N ILE A 53 3.33 -0.66 -20.68
CA ILE A 53 3.00 0.73 -20.38
C ILE A 53 3.83 1.23 -19.19
N THR A 54 4.43 2.40 -19.37
CA THR A 54 5.30 3.04 -18.36
C THR A 54 4.53 3.50 -17.13
N TRP A 55 3.26 3.89 -17.28
CA TRP A 55 2.40 4.38 -16.21
C TRP A 55 1.61 3.26 -15.48
N SER A 56 1.96 1.98 -15.68
CA SER A 56 1.37 0.84 -14.95
C SER A 56 1.39 0.97 -13.40
N PRO A 57 2.34 1.69 -12.75
CA PRO A 57 2.28 1.96 -11.31
C PRO A 57 1.01 2.65 -10.85
N LEU A 58 0.41 3.53 -11.67
CA LEU A 58 -0.85 4.20 -11.35
C LEU A 58 -1.98 3.18 -11.18
N ILE A 59 -2.06 2.19 -12.07
CA ILE A 59 -3.10 1.15 -12.01
C ILE A 59 -2.86 0.19 -10.86
N MET A 60 -1.60 -0.15 -10.57
CA MET A 60 -1.26 -0.95 -9.39
C MET A 60 -1.72 -0.25 -8.10
N GLY A 61 -1.52 1.06 -8.03
CA GLY A 61 -2.03 1.86 -6.93
C GLY A 61 -3.57 1.86 -6.84
N LEU A 62 -4.30 1.92 -7.99
CA LEU A 62 -5.77 1.84 -8.01
C LEU A 62 -6.28 0.55 -7.38
N CYS A 63 -5.61 -0.58 -7.54
CA CYS A 63 -5.98 -1.82 -6.87
C CYS A 63 -5.99 -1.63 -5.32
N ARG A 64 -5.05 -0.87 -4.77
CA ARG A 64 -4.99 -0.59 -3.33
C ARG A 64 -6.03 0.43 -2.89
N LEU A 65 -6.27 1.46 -3.70
CA LEU A 65 -7.35 2.42 -3.47
C LEU A 65 -8.70 1.71 -3.37
N PHE A 66 -9.05 0.89 -4.38
CA PHE A 66 -10.33 0.19 -4.37
C PHE A 66 -10.44 -0.85 -3.25
N LEU A 67 -9.33 -1.45 -2.81
CA LEU A 67 -9.32 -2.33 -1.65
C LEU A 67 -9.69 -1.55 -0.36
N TYR A 68 -9.17 -0.34 -0.20
CA TYR A 68 -9.51 0.54 0.93
C TYR A 68 -10.98 0.95 0.92
N LEU A 69 -11.47 1.39 -0.25
CA LEU A 69 -12.88 1.77 -0.42
C LEU A 69 -13.83 0.59 -0.20
N LEU A 70 -13.43 -0.61 -0.66
CA LEU A 70 -14.15 -1.85 -0.42
C LEU A 70 -14.25 -2.16 1.08
N ALA A 71 -13.14 -2.08 1.81
CA ALA A 71 -13.10 -2.32 3.24
C ALA A 71 -13.98 -1.32 4.01
N GLY A 72 -13.92 -0.03 3.66
CA GLY A 72 -14.77 1.00 4.23
C GLY A 72 -16.25 0.76 3.96
N ALA A 73 -16.62 0.44 2.71
CA ALA A 73 -18.00 0.16 2.34
C ALA A 73 -18.58 -1.08 3.04
N ILE A 74 -17.77 -2.10 3.30
CA ILE A 74 -18.18 -3.28 4.06
C ILE A 74 -18.41 -2.93 5.54
N SER A 75 -17.51 -2.12 6.14
CA SER A 75 -17.53 -1.83 7.57
C SER A 75 -18.62 -0.84 7.96
N PHE A 76 -18.86 0.19 7.15
CA PHE A 76 -19.71 1.34 7.49
C PHE A 76 -20.97 1.48 6.61
N ASN A 77 -21.23 0.56 5.68
CA ASN A 77 -22.27 0.66 4.63
C ASN A 77 -22.15 1.91 3.74
N SER A 78 -21.11 2.70 3.90
CA SER A 78 -20.80 3.90 3.12
C SER A 78 -19.31 4.16 3.15
N VAL A 79 -18.81 4.91 2.17
CA VAL A 79 -17.40 5.34 2.17
C VAL A 79 -17.32 6.69 2.86
N ASP A 80 -16.71 6.70 4.03
CA ASP A 80 -16.40 7.93 4.74
C ASP A 80 -15.24 8.68 4.06
N ILE A 81 -15.19 9.99 4.23
CA ILE A 81 -14.15 10.84 3.66
C ILE A 81 -12.74 10.46 4.17
N SER A 82 -12.62 10.02 5.41
CA SER A 82 -11.37 9.53 5.99
C SER A 82 -10.84 8.30 5.26
N VAL A 83 -11.71 7.35 4.92
CA VAL A 83 -11.37 6.14 4.13
C VAL A 83 -10.94 6.53 2.71
N LEU A 84 -11.63 7.48 2.09
CA LEU A 84 -11.27 7.97 0.75
C LEU A 84 -9.89 8.63 0.77
N ILE A 85 -9.63 9.52 1.72
CA ILE A 85 -8.33 10.19 1.86
C ILE A 85 -7.22 9.16 2.12
N GLY A 86 -7.41 8.22 3.05
CA GLY A 86 -6.49 7.13 3.33
C GLY A 86 -6.20 6.29 2.10
N GLY A 87 -7.23 5.93 1.34
CA GLY A 87 -7.10 5.18 0.09
C GLY A 87 -6.31 5.94 -0.98
N VAL A 88 -6.56 7.25 -1.17
CA VAL A 88 -5.82 8.09 -2.11
C VAL A 88 -4.35 8.24 -1.70
N MET A 89 -4.07 8.40 -0.41
CA MET A 89 -2.69 8.45 0.08
C MET A 89 -1.97 7.11 -0.12
N LEU A 90 -2.65 5.98 0.13
CA LEU A 90 -2.08 4.66 -0.13
C LEU A 90 -1.86 4.43 -1.63
N TRP A 91 -2.78 4.91 -2.48
CA TRP A 91 -2.58 4.91 -3.94
C TRP A 91 -1.28 5.62 -4.32
N GLY A 92 -1.06 6.84 -3.81
CA GLY A 92 0.17 7.59 -4.03
C GLY A 92 1.42 6.86 -3.52
N TYR A 93 1.36 6.30 -2.31
CA TYR A 93 2.43 5.49 -1.73
C TYR A 93 2.83 4.32 -2.65
N ILE A 94 1.85 3.55 -3.14
CA ILE A 94 2.08 2.41 -4.04
C ILE A 94 2.63 2.87 -5.40
N VAL A 95 2.17 4.00 -5.92
CA VAL A 95 2.73 4.59 -7.14
C VAL A 95 4.22 4.92 -6.94
N GLY A 96 4.57 5.54 -5.81
CA GLY A 96 5.96 5.83 -5.45
C GLY A 96 6.81 4.57 -5.36
N LEU A 97 6.36 3.59 -4.58
CA LEU A 97 7.02 2.30 -4.38
C LEU A 97 7.22 1.57 -5.72
N SER A 98 6.18 1.47 -6.55
CA SER A 98 6.23 0.74 -7.81
C SER A 98 7.15 1.39 -8.84
N ASN A 99 7.26 2.73 -8.84
CA ASN A 99 8.24 3.42 -9.67
C ASN A 99 9.68 3.18 -9.18
N ILE A 100 9.91 3.09 -7.87
CA ILE A 100 11.22 2.70 -7.32
C ILE A 100 11.55 1.26 -7.70
N ALA A 101 10.58 0.33 -7.60
CA ALA A 101 10.76 -1.07 -7.97
C ALA A 101 11.10 -1.27 -9.46
N LYS A 102 10.54 -0.46 -10.36
CA LYS A 102 10.90 -0.51 -11.79
C LYS A 102 12.38 -0.24 -12.05
N ASN A 103 13.02 0.61 -11.26
CA ASN A 103 14.44 0.90 -11.42
C ASN A 103 15.33 -0.31 -11.05
N GLU A 104 14.83 -1.26 -10.26
CA GLU A 104 15.50 -2.53 -10.00
C GLU A 104 15.68 -3.34 -11.29
N ALA A 105 14.64 -3.42 -12.11
CA ALA A 105 14.65 -4.16 -13.36
C ALA A 105 15.50 -3.50 -14.45
N THR A 106 15.63 -2.16 -14.44
CA THR A 106 16.33 -1.39 -15.47
C THR A 106 17.75 -1.00 -15.10
N GLY A 107 18.16 -1.17 -13.83
CA GLY A 107 19.47 -0.74 -13.31
C GLY A 107 19.66 0.78 -13.33
N GLY A 108 18.59 1.54 -13.53
CA GLY A 108 18.60 3.00 -13.64
C GLY A 108 18.72 3.71 -12.29
N ARG A 109 19.06 5.00 -12.34
CA ARG A 109 19.08 5.85 -11.15
C ARG A 109 17.65 6.18 -10.72
N ILE A 110 17.36 6.11 -9.40
CA ILE A 110 16.03 6.48 -8.89
C ILE A 110 15.79 7.97 -9.12
N ASN A 111 14.69 8.31 -9.76
CA ASN A 111 14.19 9.66 -9.79
C ASN A 111 13.71 10.06 -8.38
N SER A 112 13.90 11.32 -8.00
CA SER A 112 13.52 11.80 -6.65
C SER A 112 12.00 11.92 -6.45
N TRP A 113 11.22 12.18 -7.51
CA TRP A 113 9.78 12.44 -7.39
C TRP A 113 8.97 11.29 -6.78
N PRO A 114 9.23 9.98 -7.07
CA PRO A 114 8.48 8.89 -6.46
C PRO A 114 8.71 8.81 -4.95
N CYS A 115 9.89 9.24 -4.48
CA CYS A 115 10.20 9.23 -3.06
C CYS A 115 9.31 10.19 -2.26
N TRP A 116 8.90 11.32 -2.85
CA TRP A 116 8.02 12.28 -2.18
C TRP A 116 6.63 11.72 -1.90
N LEU A 117 6.13 10.83 -2.75
CA LEU A 117 4.83 10.19 -2.55
C LEU A 117 4.78 9.29 -1.31
N LEU A 118 5.93 8.80 -0.86
CA LEU A 118 6.02 8.00 0.36
C LEU A 118 5.76 8.82 1.63
N PHE A 119 5.88 10.14 1.58
CA PHE A 119 5.69 11.04 2.72
C PHE A 119 4.27 11.61 2.81
N LEU A 120 3.34 11.19 1.96
CA LEU A 120 1.96 11.68 1.96
C LEU A 120 1.27 11.64 3.35
N PRO A 121 1.36 10.55 4.16
CA PRO A 121 0.70 10.55 5.47
C PRO A 121 1.31 11.58 6.44
N VAL A 122 2.59 11.87 6.30
CA VAL A 122 3.26 12.91 7.11
C VAL A 122 2.72 14.30 6.72
N VAL A 123 2.67 14.58 5.41
CA VAL A 123 2.13 15.85 4.88
C VAL A 123 0.67 16.03 5.31
N TYR A 124 -0.13 14.97 5.23
CA TYR A 124 -1.53 14.99 5.66
C TYR A 124 -1.66 15.29 7.16
N THR A 125 -0.88 14.63 8.02
CA THR A 125 -0.91 14.89 9.45
C THR A 125 -0.54 16.33 9.77
N PHE A 126 0.50 16.87 9.11
CA PHE A 126 0.88 18.27 9.26
C PHE A 126 -0.22 19.22 8.77
N SER A 127 -0.91 18.91 7.68
CA SER A 127 -2.03 19.71 7.20
C SER A 127 -3.18 19.75 8.20
N LEU A 128 -3.51 18.63 8.84
CA LEU A 128 -4.52 18.59 9.90
C LEU A 128 -4.13 19.47 11.08
N LEU A 129 -2.87 19.45 11.49
CA LEU A 129 -2.36 20.30 12.57
C LEU A 129 -2.47 21.80 12.26
N ILE A 130 -2.23 22.20 11.01
CA ILE A 130 -2.24 23.61 10.62
C ILE A 130 -3.69 24.11 10.46
N PHE A 131 -4.54 23.33 9.78
CA PHE A 131 -5.88 23.80 9.39
C PHE A 131 -6.97 23.47 10.42
N PHE A 132 -6.77 22.45 11.25
CA PHE A 132 -7.76 21.98 12.23
C PHE A 132 -7.21 21.96 13.66
N SER A 133 -6.31 22.87 13.99
CA SER A 133 -5.59 22.93 15.28
C SER A 133 -6.51 23.04 16.50
N SER A 134 -7.75 23.57 16.36
CA SER A 134 -8.72 23.66 17.45
C SER A 134 -9.34 22.32 17.84
N ASP A 135 -9.52 21.43 16.87
CA ASP A 135 -10.29 20.19 17.03
C ASP A 135 -9.39 18.94 17.00
N PHE A 136 -8.14 19.11 16.52
CA PHE A 136 -7.19 18.03 16.38
C PHE A 136 -6.20 17.97 17.55
N SER A 137 -6.34 16.96 18.42
CA SER A 137 -5.41 16.73 19.52
C SER A 137 -4.27 15.80 19.10
N ILE A 138 -3.03 16.25 19.30
CA ILE A 138 -1.86 15.39 19.07
C ILE A 138 -1.80 14.36 20.19
N SER A 139 -2.10 13.11 19.87
CA SER A 139 -1.89 12.00 20.79
C SER A 139 -0.41 11.58 20.82
N VAL A 140 0.07 11.10 21.97
CA VAL A 140 1.42 10.51 22.09
C VAL A 140 1.61 9.37 21.08
N GLY A 141 0.53 8.59 20.85
CA GLY A 141 0.50 7.53 19.85
C GLY A 141 0.75 8.01 18.43
N LEU A 142 0.17 9.14 18.04
CA LEU A 142 0.39 9.72 16.71
C LEU A 142 1.86 10.14 16.52
N ILE A 143 2.45 10.81 17.51
CA ILE A 143 3.86 11.19 17.45
C ILE A 143 4.74 9.96 17.28
N PHE A 144 4.50 8.92 18.09
CA PHE A 144 5.27 7.69 18.06
C PHE A 144 5.13 6.95 16.71
N SER A 145 3.92 6.85 16.17
CA SER A 145 3.68 6.23 14.86
C SER A 145 4.38 6.97 13.73
N LEU A 146 4.34 8.32 13.72
CA LEU A 146 5.03 9.15 12.75
C LEU A 146 6.56 8.98 12.82
N ILE A 147 7.12 8.96 14.02
CA ILE A 147 8.57 8.78 14.20
C ILE A 147 9.01 7.42 13.67
N ILE A 148 8.32 6.33 14.05
CA ILE A 148 8.64 4.97 13.57
C ILE A 148 8.52 4.91 12.04
N TYR A 149 7.43 5.45 11.48
CA TYR A 149 7.19 5.49 10.04
C TYR A 149 8.32 6.23 9.31
N LEU A 150 8.66 7.44 9.75
CA LEU A 150 9.72 8.25 9.13
C LEU A 150 11.08 7.55 9.18
N ILE A 151 11.47 7.04 10.36
CA ILE A 151 12.74 6.32 10.52
C ILE A 151 12.77 5.13 9.56
N TRP A 152 11.66 4.38 9.44
CA TRP A 152 11.60 3.20 8.59
C TRP A 152 11.69 3.53 7.09
N ILE A 153 10.94 4.55 6.62
CA ILE A 153 10.97 4.97 5.22
C ILE A 153 12.36 5.50 4.85
N ILE A 154 12.94 6.38 5.67
CA ILE A 154 14.28 6.92 5.44
C ILE A 154 15.30 5.81 5.40
N ARG A 155 15.32 4.89 6.38
CA ARG A 155 16.20 3.73 6.39
C ARG A 155 16.07 2.88 5.13
N SER A 156 14.83 2.63 4.68
CA SER A 156 14.57 1.83 3.47
C SER A 156 15.09 2.50 2.20
N LEU A 157 14.95 3.82 2.10
CA LEU A 157 15.46 4.60 0.97
C LEU A 157 17.00 4.70 0.94
N LEU A 158 17.65 4.71 2.11
CA LEU A 158 19.10 4.81 2.20
C LEU A 158 19.82 3.62 1.52
N TYR A 159 19.21 2.44 1.47
CA TYR A 159 19.79 1.27 0.78
C TYR A 159 19.98 1.47 -0.73
N SER A 160 19.18 2.34 -1.35
CA SER A 160 19.26 2.58 -2.80
C SER A 160 19.81 3.96 -3.15
N LEU A 161 19.59 5.00 -2.32
CA LEU A 161 20.02 6.36 -2.63
C LEU A 161 21.47 6.67 -2.21
N TYR A 162 21.92 6.09 -1.09
CA TYR A 162 23.22 6.43 -0.51
C TYR A 162 24.27 5.31 -0.61
N SER A 163 23.89 4.12 -1.03
CA SER A 163 24.83 3.01 -1.15
C SER A 163 25.68 3.13 -2.43
N LYS A 164 26.97 2.83 -2.32
CA LYS A 164 27.87 2.69 -3.49
C LYS A 164 27.42 1.54 -4.42
N SER A 165 26.73 0.54 -3.88
CA SER A 165 26.07 -0.55 -4.60
C SER A 165 24.58 -0.53 -4.23
N PRO A 166 23.70 0.12 -5.02
CA PRO A 166 22.29 0.23 -4.72
C PRO A 166 21.63 -1.16 -4.57
N ASN A 167 20.93 -1.38 -3.46
CA ASN A 167 20.20 -2.63 -3.23
C ASN A 167 18.69 -2.33 -3.29
N TYR A 168 18.17 -2.30 -4.52
CA TYR A 168 16.75 -2.01 -4.78
C TYR A 168 15.81 -3.04 -4.14
N GLY A 169 16.17 -4.33 -4.15
CA GLY A 169 15.36 -5.37 -3.53
C GLY A 169 15.13 -5.15 -2.03
N LYS A 170 16.19 -4.74 -1.29
CA LYS A 170 16.04 -4.37 0.13
C LYS A 170 15.19 -3.12 0.33
N THR A 171 15.31 -2.14 -0.57
CA THR A 171 14.48 -0.93 -0.53
C THR A 171 13.01 -1.28 -0.75
N VAL A 172 12.70 -2.05 -1.81
CA VAL A 172 11.33 -2.44 -2.14
C VAL A 172 10.71 -3.29 -1.02
N SER A 173 11.45 -4.29 -0.52
CA SER A 173 11.01 -5.11 0.63
C SER A 173 10.72 -4.24 1.86
N GLY A 174 11.63 -3.31 2.19
CA GLY A 174 11.43 -2.38 3.31
C GLY A 174 10.21 -1.50 3.14
N LEU A 175 9.98 -0.96 1.94
CA LEU A 175 8.81 -0.15 1.62
C LEU A 175 7.51 -0.96 1.64
N LEU A 176 7.52 -2.22 1.20
CA LEU A 176 6.35 -3.11 1.31
C LEU A 176 5.97 -3.37 2.77
N ALA A 177 6.95 -3.63 3.65
CA ALA A 177 6.69 -3.71 5.09
C ALA A 177 6.20 -2.37 5.66
N GLY A 178 6.67 -1.26 5.11
CA GLY A 178 6.27 0.09 5.49
C GLY A 178 4.79 0.41 5.29
N ILE A 179 4.05 -0.35 4.46
CA ILE A 179 2.59 -0.20 4.28
C ILE A 179 1.87 -0.41 5.62
N VAL A 180 2.30 -1.35 6.44
CA VAL A 180 1.71 -1.60 7.76
C VAL A 180 1.91 -0.40 8.69
N LEU A 181 3.08 0.25 8.62
CA LEU A 181 3.36 1.47 9.40
C LEU A 181 2.60 2.67 8.85
N PHE A 182 2.34 2.73 7.54
CA PHE A 182 1.46 3.70 6.92
C PHE A 182 0.04 3.60 7.51
N ASP A 183 -0.54 2.40 7.59
CA ASP A 183 -1.84 2.15 8.19
C ASP A 183 -1.85 2.50 9.69
N LEU A 184 -0.74 2.22 10.40
CA LEU A 184 -0.58 2.62 11.79
C LEU A 184 -0.69 4.14 11.98
N VAL A 185 -0.09 4.95 11.10
CA VAL A 185 -0.19 6.41 11.16
C VAL A 185 -1.64 6.86 10.95
N LEU A 186 -2.36 6.29 9.96
CA LEU A 186 -3.74 6.66 9.71
C LEU A 186 -4.66 6.36 10.90
N ILE A 187 -4.52 5.19 11.50
CA ILE A 187 -5.30 4.80 12.67
C ILE A 187 -4.95 5.66 13.89
N ALA A 188 -3.69 6.07 14.02
CA ALA A 188 -3.27 6.96 15.09
C ALA A 188 -3.87 8.38 14.98
N ILE A 189 -4.18 8.85 13.77
CA ILE A 189 -4.90 10.10 13.53
C ILE A 189 -6.30 10.04 14.14
N ASP A 190 -6.99 8.90 14.01
CA ASP A 190 -8.33 8.69 14.57
C ASP A 190 -8.32 8.37 16.09
N GLY A 191 -7.15 8.40 16.73
CA GLY A 191 -7.00 8.19 18.18
C GLY A 191 -7.17 6.75 18.65
N SER A 192 -7.20 5.77 17.75
CA SER A 192 -7.38 4.37 18.11
C SER A 192 -6.14 3.74 18.77
N GLN A 193 -6.37 2.77 19.68
CA GLN A 193 -5.31 2.17 20.51
C GLN A 193 -4.76 0.84 19.96
N PHE A 194 -4.95 0.55 18.67
CA PHE A 194 -4.55 -0.73 18.06
C PHE A 194 -3.05 -0.86 17.69
N PHE A 195 -2.17 -0.06 18.30
CA PHE A 195 -0.73 -0.03 18.01
C PHE A 195 -0.08 -1.41 18.03
N ILE A 196 -0.39 -2.23 19.04
CA ILE A 196 0.24 -3.55 19.24
C ILE A 196 -0.04 -4.45 18.04
N ILE A 197 -1.24 -4.44 17.51
CA ILE A 197 -1.64 -5.29 16.36
C ILE A 197 -0.80 -4.91 15.13
N PHE A 198 -0.63 -3.62 14.85
CA PHE A 198 0.16 -3.15 13.70
C PHE A 198 1.66 -3.45 13.87
N ILE A 199 2.20 -3.35 15.08
CA ILE A 199 3.59 -3.76 15.35
C ILE A 199 3.77 -5.27 15.13
N ILE A 200 2.80 -6.10 15.55
CA ILE A 200 2.82 -7.54 15.27
C ILE A 200 2.78 -7.79 13.76
N PHE A 201 1.87 -7.16 13.01
CA PHE A 201 1.79 -7.33 11.55
C PHE A 201 3.04 -6.84 10.84
N PHE A 202 3.63 -5.74 11.29
CA PHE A 202 4.89 -5.25 10.77
C PHE A 202 6.02 -6.26 10.98
N THR A 203 6.14 -6.81 12.19
CA THR A 203 7.14 -7.84 12.53
C THR A 203 6.92 -9.10 11.70
N LEU A 204 5.68 -9.56 11.55
CA LEU A 204 5.32 -10.70 10.70
C LEU A 204 5.68 -10.43 9.24
N SER A 205 5.39 -9.24 8.72
CA SER A 205 5.76 -8.86 7.35
C SER A 205 7.27 -8.98 7.11
N LEU A 206 8.09 -8.52 8.05
CA LEU A 206 9.55 -8.66 7.96
C LEU A 206 10.03 -10.11 8.05
N LEU A 207 9.40 -10.91 8.90
CA LEU A 207 9.72 -12.34 9.02
C LEU A 207 9.37 -13.09 7.73
N PHE A 208 8.18 -12.87 7.18
CA PHE A 208 7.77 -13.53 5.93
C PHE A 208 8.65 -13.15 4.75
N GLN A 209 9.08 -11.90 4.64
CA GLN A 209 10.00 -11.46 3.58
C GLN A 209 11.37 -12.14 3.63
N ARG A 210 11.76 -12.69 4.79
CA ARG A 210 13.00 -13.48 4.91
C ARG A 210 12.89 -14.83 4.19
N TYR A 211 11.69 -15.41 4.13
CA TYR A 211 11.44 -16.71 3.50
C TYR A 211 10.88 -16.58 2.08
N ILE A 212 10.10 -15.54 1.84
CA ILE A 212 9.47 -15.27 0.54
C ILE A 212 9.93 -13.89 0.11
N PRO A 213 11.00 -13.78 -0.69
CA PRO A 213 11.49 -12.49 -1.17
C PRO A 213 10.41 -11.78 -1.99
N ALA A 214 10.34 -10.47 -1.85
CA ALA A 214 9.33 -9.63 -2.50
C ALA A 214 9.60 -9.40 -4.01
N THR A 215 10.75 -9.85 -4.50
CA THR A 215 11.24 -9.73 -5.91
C THR A 215 11.73 -11.06 -6.44
#